data_bca07b584119b7322ded28616b52c3fd
#
_entry.id   bca07b584119b7322ded28616b52c3fd
#
_cell.length_a   1.000
_cell.length_b   1.000
_cell.length_c   1.000
_cell.angle_alpha   90.00
_cell.angle_beta   90.00
_cell.angle_gamma   90.00
#
_symmetry.space_group_name_H-M   'P 1'
#
loop_
_entity.id
_entity.type
_entity.pdbx_description
1 polymer ?
#
loop_
_entity_poly.entity_id
_entity_poly.type
_entity_poly.pdbx_seq_one_letter_code
_entity_poly.pdbx_strand_id
1 'polypeptide(L)'
;QRVDVVDERIAPISSRPSVFYELDSTDPSKPFTAGKDTFITLLINRAGGVNIAADLDSYPQMSLEQIVAADPEFIILGDATWGGVTPKAVASRPGWENLSAVKSGQVVPFDDNLVSRPGPRLVDGLEQLAKLLHPELFQ
;
A
#
# COMPACT_ATOMS: atom_id res chain seq x y z
N GLN A 1 -0.67 22.89 9.21
CA GLN A 1 -0.32 21.49 9.48
C GLN A 1 -0.26 20.68 8.18
N ARG A 2 0.76 19.86 8.06
CA ARG A 2 0.92 18.99 6.88
C ARG A 2 -0.22 17.98 6.76
N VAL A 3 -0.69 17.44 7.89
CA VAL A 3 -1.83 16.51 7.90
C VAL A 3 -3.08 17.19 7.41
N ASP A 4 -3.34 18.42 7.85
CA ASP A 4 -4.51 19.19 7.41
C ASP A 4 -4.50 19.45 5.91
N VAL A 5 -3.32 19.73 5.35
CA VAL A 5 -3.17 19.95 3.91
C VAL A 5 -3.50 18.68 3.13
N VAL A 6 -3.04 17.52 3.60
CA VAL A 6 -3.36 16.24 2.99
C VAL A 6 -4.87 15.98 3.05
N ASP A 7 -5.48 16.15 4.22
CA ASP A 7 -6.92 15.92 4.39
C ASP A 7 -7.75 16.84 3.49
N GLU A 8 -7.37 18.11 3.37
CA GLU A 8 -8.07 19.07 2.50
C GLU A 8 -8.01 18.68 1.04
N ARG A 9 -6.87 18.15 0.58
CA ARG A 9 -6.70 17.77 -0.84
C ARG A 9 -7.36 16.44 -1.15
N ILE A 10 -7.43 15.53 -0.19
CA ILE A 10 -8.01 14.19 -0.39
C ILE A 10 -9.53 14.22 -0.22
N ALA A 11 -10.07 15.04 0.69
CA ALA A 11 -11.50 15.07 0.99
C ALA A 11 -12.43 15.14 -0.22
N PRO A 12 -12.14 15.97 -1.26
CA PRO A 12 -13.05 16.10 -2.41
C PRO A 12 -12.93 15.01 -3.45
N ILE A 13 -11.99 14.08 -3.35
CA ILE A 13 -11.81 13.06 -4.39
C ILE A 13 -12.97 12.09 -4.42
N SER A 14 -13.35 11.65 -5.62
CA SER A 14 -14.41 10.67 -5.84
C SER A 14 -13.87 9.27 -6.15
N SER A 15 -12.61 9.18 -6.56
CA SER A 15 -11.97 7.94 -6.95
C SER A 15 -10.85 7.60 -5.98
N ARG A 16 -10.87 6.37 -5.46
CA ARG A 16 -9.87 5.89 -4.52
C ARG A 16 -9.21 4.63 -5.08
N PRO A 17 -7.93 4.68 -5.42
CA PRO A 17 -7.26 3.48 -5.94
C PRO A 17 -7.18 2.38 -4.88
N SER A 18 -7.29 1.15 -5.33
CA SER A 18 -7.12 -0.02 -4.46
C SER A 18 -5.63 -0.33 -4.27
N VAL A 19 -5.29 -0.71 -3.06
CA VAL A 19 -3.89 -0.89 -2.63
C VAL A 19 -3.71 -2.24 -1.95
N PHE A 20 -2.64 -2.93 -2.31
CA PHE A 20 -2.12 -4.04 -1.53
C PHE A 20 -0.81 -3.60 -0.86
N TYR A 21 -0.76 -3.62 0.46
CA TYR A 21 0.43 -3.26 1.22
C TYR A 21 1.14 -4.53 1.69
N GLU A 22 2.31 -4.81 1.13
CA GLU A 22 3.07 -6.00 1.46
C GLU A 22 3.97 -5.77 2.65
N LEU A 23 3.74 -6.52 3.73
CA LEU A 23 4.56 -6.44 4.94
C LEU A 23 5.70 -7.45 4.95
N ASP A 24 5.43 -8.66 4.46
CA ASP A 24 6.39 -9.77 4.49
C ASP A 24 6.05 -10.74 3.38
N SER A 25 7.04 -11.03 2.54
CA SER A 25 6.90 -11.95 1.43
C SER A 25 7.84 -13.16 1.55
N THR A 26 8.11 -13.60 2.78
CA THR A 26 8.87 -14.83 3.01
C THR A 26 8.24 -15.99 2.24
N ASP A 27 6.91 -16.05 2.21
CA ASP A 27 6.18 -16.93 1.30
C ASP A 27 5.49 -16.04 0.26
N PRO A 28 6.06 -15.89 -0.95
CA PRO A 28 5.48 -14.99 -1.94
C PRO A 28 4.15 -15.45 -2.52
N SER A 29 3.73 -16.70 -2.29
CA SER A 29 2.42 -17.17 -2.70
C SER A 29 1.30 -16.72 -1.76
N LYS A 30 1.66 -16.25 -0.54
CA LYS A 30 0.72 -15.73 0.45
C LYS A 30 1.41 -14.74 1.40
N PRO A 31 1.76 -13.54 0.90
CA PRO A 31 2.44 -12.55 1.72
C PRO A 31 1.53 -12.02 2.83
N PHE A 32 2.16 -11.54 3.91
CA PHE A 32 1.44 -10.84 4.97
C PHE A 32 1.12 -9.40 4.53
N THR A 33 -0.03 -8.92 4.97
CA THR A 33 -0.46 -7.54 4.77
C THR A 33 -1.05 -6.98 6.06
N ALA A 34 -1.51 -5.74 6.02
CA ALA A 34 -2.19 -5.10 7.14
C ALA A 34 -3.69 -5.05 6.82
N GLY A 35 -4.50 -5.52 7.76
CA GLY A 35 -5.94 -5.56 7.62
C GLY A 35 -6.64 -4.49 8.45
N LYS A 36 -7.87 -4.81 8.87
CA LYS A 36 -8.70 -3.90 9.65
C LYS A 36 -8.05 -3.59 11.01
N ASP A 37 -8.32 -2.41 11.53
CA ASP A 37 -7.83 -1.92 12.83
C ASP A 37 -6.31 -1.74 12.92
N THR A 38 -5.64 -1.56 11.78
CA THR A 38 -4.21 -1.26 11.75
C THR A 38 -3.95 0.18 11.34
N PHE A 39 -2.81 0.74 11.77
CA PHE A 39 -2.38 2.07 11.35
C PHE A 39 -2.24 2.18 9.84
N ILE A 40 -1.75 1.12 9.22
CA ILE A 40 -1.49 1.11 7.77
C ILE A 40 -2.81 1.31 7.01
N THR A 41 -3.87 0.58 7.41
CA THR A 41 -5.19 0.74 6.80
C THR A 41 -5.74 2.15 7.01
N LEU A 42 -5.60 2.68 8.22
CA LEU A 42 -6.02 4.05 8.52
C LEU A 42 -5.28 5.06 7.63
N LEU A 43 -3.98 4.92 7.48
CA LEU A 43 -3.17 5.84 6.68
C LEU A 43 -3.48 5.73 5.19
N ILE A 44 -3.71 4.51 4.68
CA ILE A 44 -4.12 4.32 3.28
C ILE A 44 -5.44 5.05 3.02
N ASN A 45 -6.41 4.91 3.93
CA ASN A 45 -7.69 5.60 3.80
C ASN A 45 -7.52 7.12 3.82
N ARG A 46 -6.73 7.65 4.72
CA ARG A 46 -6.47 9.09 4.80
C ARG A 46 -5.68 9.60 3.61
N ALA A 47 -4.85 8.76 3.02
CA ALA A 47 -4.09 9.11 1.81
C ALA A 47 -4.91 9.00 0.54
N GLY A 48 -6.17 8.62 0.63
CA GLY A 48 -7.08 8.56 -0.51
C GLY A 48 -7.13 7.22 -1.23
N GLY A 49 -6.69 6.13 -0.60
CA GLY A 49 -6.74 4.79 -1.17
C GLY A 49 -7.72 3.88 -0.45
N VAL A 50 -7.86 2.66 -0.95
CA VAL A 50 -8.64 1.59 -0.33
C VAL A 50 -7.74 0.36 -0.20
N ASN A 51 -7.56 -0.11 1.03
CA ASN A 51 -6.79 -1.32 1.27
C ASN A 51 -7.64 -2.55 0.94
N ILE A 52 -7.16 -3.41 0.03
CA ILE A 52 -7.90 -4.61 -0.37
C ILE A 52 -8.08 -5.60 0.79
N ALA A 53 -7.27 -5.50 1.85
CA ALA A 53 -7.34 -6.36 3.02
C ALA A 53 -8.10 -5.69 4.19
N ALA A 54 -8.77 -4.56 3.96
CA ALA A 54 -9.41 -3.77 5.02
C ALA A 54 -10.44 -4.52 5.84
N ASP A 55 -11.06 -5.56 5.28
CA ASP A 55 -12.08 -6.36 5.96
C ASP A 55 -11.51 -7.57 6.68
N LEU A 56 -10.22 -7.84 6.57
CA LEU A 56 -9.56 -8.96 7.21
C LEU A 56 -8.96 -8.53 8.54
N ASP A 57 -8.95 -9.46 9.51
CA ASP A 57 -8.51 -9.13 10.87
C ASP A 57 -7.00 -8.93 10.96
N SER A 58 -6.58 -7.87 11.62
CA SER A 58 -5.19 -7.56 12.03
C SER A 58 -4.16 -7.65 10.88
N TYR A 59 -3.34 -8.69 10.87
CA TYR A 59 -2.24 -8.86 9.92
C TYR A 59 -2.37 -10.20 9.20
N PRO A 60 -3.30 -10.29 8.23
CA PRO A 60 -3.57 -11.55 7.55
C PRO A 60 -2.52 -11.86 6.48
N GLN A 61 -2.47 -13.13 6.11
CA GLN A 61 -1.83 -13.55 4.86
C GLN A 61 -2.90 -13.56 3.78
N MET A 62 -2.58 -12.98 2.62
CA MET A 62 -3.46 -13.07 1.46
C MET A 62 -2.82 -13.98 0.43
N SER A 63 -3.57 -14.99 -0.02
CA SER A 63 -3.09 -15.85 -1.11
C SER A 63 -3.02 -15.06 -2.42
N LEU A 64 -2.19 -15.52 -3.34
CA LEU A 64 -2.13 -14.90 -4.67
C LEU A 64 -3.50 -14.87 -5.34
N GLU A 65 -4.30 -15.93 -5.16
CA GLU A 65 -5.66 -15.99 -5.71
C GLU A 65 -6.53 -14.84 -5.21
N GLN A 66 -6.45 -14.54 -3.90
CA GLN A 66 -7.19 -13.43 -3.30
C GLN A 66 -6.69 -12.07 -3.84
N ILE A 67 -5.39 -11.92 -4.01
CA ILE A 67 -4.79 -10.70 -4.53
C ILE A 67 -5.19 -10.50 -5.99
N VAL A 68 -5.16 -11.56 -6.80
CA VAL A 68 -5.56 -11.52 -8.22
C VAL A 68 -7.04 -11.18 -8.35
N ALA A 69 -7.89 -11.77 -7.49
CA ALA A 69 -9.33 -11.49 -7.51
C ALA A 69 -9.63 -10.02 -7.18
N ALA A 70 -8.90 -9.43 -6.25
CA ALA A 70 -9.05 -8.02 -5.89
C ALA A 70 -8.37 -7.09 -6.91
N ASP A 71 -7.34 -7.57 -7.56
CA ASP A 71 -6.54 -6.87 -8.57
C ASP A 71 -6.22 -5.42 -8.17
N PRO A 72 -5.38 -5.21 -7.14
CA PRO A 72 -5.10 -3.86 -6.66
C PRO A 72 -4.42 -3.00 -7.74
N GLU A 73 -4.73 -1.71 -7.74
CA GLU A 73 -4.10 -0.76 -8.66
C GLU A 73 -2.67 -0.43 -8.28
N PHE A 74 -2.36 -0.52 -6.97
CA PHE A 74 -1.02 -0.28 -6.42
C PHE A 74 -0.60 -1.43 -5.54
N ILE A 75 0.66 -1.81 -5.64
CA ILE A 75 1.31 -2.71 -4.67
C ILE A 75 2.40 -1.89 -3.99
N ILE A 76 2.27 -1.69 -2.68
CA ILE A 76 3.24 -0.94 -1.89
C ILE A 76 4.08 -1.94 -1.11
N LEU A 77 5.40 -1.87 -1.29
CA LEU A 77 6.34 -2.82 -0.69
C LEU A 77 6.88 -2.27 0.63
N GLY A 78 6.19 -2.56 1.71
CA GLY A 78 6.67 -2.24 3.06
C GLY A 78 7.88 -3.08 3.46
N ASP A 79 8.12 -4.18 2.77
CA ASP A 79 9.27 -5.05 2.99
C ASP A 79 10.48 -4.70 2.10
N ALA A 80 10.43 -3.60 1.37
CA ALA A 80 11.53 -3.19 0.50
C ALA A 80 12.77 -2.81 1.30
N THR A 81 12.61 -2.04 2.38
CA THR A 81 13.74 -1.54 3.17
C THR A 81 14.37 -2.65 4.01
N TRP A 82 13.58 -3.36 4.81
CA TRP A 82 14.14 -4.37 5.72
C TRP A 82 14.39 -5.71 5.04
N GLY A 83 13.58 -6.04 4.03
CA GLY A 83 13.65 -7.34 3.35
C GLY A 83 14.31 -7.31 1.97
N GLY A 84 14.65 -6.12 1.46
CA GLY A 84 15.29 -5.98 0.17
C GLY A 84 14.42 -6.32 -1.03
N VAL A 85 13.11 -6.34 -0.87
CA VAL A 85 12.17 -6.68 -1.95
C VAL A 85 12.11 -5.52 -2.96
N THR A 86 12.21 -5.84 -4.25
CA THR A 86 12.17 -4.83 -5.32
C THR A 86 10.97 -5.06 -6.23
N PRO A 87 10.52 -4.01 -6.96
CA PRO A 87 9.46 -4.17 -7.95
C PRO A 87 9.77 -5.26 -8.99
N LYS A 88 11.02 -5.34 -9.40
CA LYS A 88 11.47 -6.36 -10.36
C LYS A 88 11.30 -7.78 -9.80
N ALA A 89 11.63 -7.97 -8.51
CA ALA A 89 11.46 -9.26 -7.85
C ALA A 89 9.99 -9.66 -7.80
N VAL A 90 9.10 -8.71 -7.51
CA VAL A 90 7.65 -8.95 -7.50
C VAL A 90 7.15 -9.36 -8.88
N ALA A 91 7.58 -8.66 -9.93
CA ALA A 91 7.18 -8.96 -11.30
C ALA A 91 7.66 -10.36 -11.74
N SER A 92 8.72 -10.87 -11.13
CA SER A 92 9.28 -12.18 -11.44
C SER A 92 8.61 -13.34 -10.69
N ARG A 93 7.75 -13.04 -9.71
CA ARG A 93 7.03 -14.07 -8.95
C ARG A 93 6.01 -14.77 -9.86
N PRO A 94 5.90 -16.12 -9.81
CA PRO A 94 4.91 -16.83 -10.64
C PRO A 94 3.49 -16.34 -10.35
N GLY A 95 2.77 -15.94 -11.40
CA GLY A 95 1.39 -15.46 -11.32
C GLY A 95 1.23 -13.98 -11.01
N TRP A 96 2.26 -13.32 -10.49
CA TRP A 96 2.18 -11.89 -10.16
C TRP A 96 2.23 -10.99 -11.38
N GLU A 97 2.82 -11.47 -12.47
CA GLU A 97 2.94 -10.72 -13.73
C GLU A 97 1.59 -10.38 -14.37
N ASN A 98 0.53 -11.07 -13.93
CA ASN A 98 -0.83 -10.84 -14.45
C ASN A 98 -1.56 -9.71 -13.73
N LEU A 99 -1.02 -9.21 -12.61
CA LEU A 99 -1.65 -8.13 -11.82
C LEU A 99 -1.56 -6.79 -12.56
N SER A 100 -2.64 -6.02 -12.51
CA SER A 100 -2.68 -4.68 -13.12
C SER A 100 -1.58 -3.78 -12.60
N ALA A 101 -1.31 -3.80 -11.30
CA ALA A 101 -0.26 -3.00 -10.70
C ALA A 101 1.11 -3.33 -11.27
N VAL A 102 1.38 -4.62 -11.52
CA VAL A 102 2.66 -5.05 -12.10
C VAL A 102 2.75 -4.61 -13.58
N LYS A 103 1.68 -4.79 -14.33
CA LYS A 103 1.64 -4.42 -15.76
C LYS A 103 1.80 -2.92 -15.98
N SER A 104 1.24 -2.12 -15.08
CA SER A 104 1.27 -0.65 -15.18
C SER A 104 2.48 -0.02 -14.50
N GLY A 105 3.34 -0.81 -13.85
CA GLY A 105 4.51 -0.30 -13.15
C GLY A 105 4.20 0.39 -11.83
N GLN A 106 3.07 0.04 -11.21
CA GLN A 106 2.63 0.64 -9.94
C GLN A 106 2.98 -0.24 -8.73
N VAL A 107 4.13 -0.88 -8.78
CA VAL A 107 4.73 -1.60 -7.64
C VAL A 107 5.80 -0.68 -7.06
N VAL A 108 5.58 -0.17 -5.85
CA VAL A 108 6.36 0.93 -5.29
C VAL A 108 6.99 0.54 -3.96
N PRO A 109 8.32 0.65 -3.84
CA PRO A 109 8.97 0.45 -2.55
C PRO A 109 8.62 1.59 -1.60
N PHE A 110 8.45 1.27 -0.32
CA PHE A 110 8.06 2.24 0.69
C PHE A 110 8.81 1.96 1.99
N ASP A 111 9.17 3.03 2.73
CA ASP A 111 9.82 2.88 4.02
C ASP A 111 8.76 2.58 5.09
N ASP A 112 8.64 1.31 5.47
CA ASP A 112 7.66 0.85 6.45
C ASP A 112 7.81 1.54 7.80
N ASN A 113 8.98 2.04 8.14
CA ASN A 113 9.21 2.77 9.38
C ASN A 113 8.40 4.06 9.48
N LEU A 114 7.95 4.60 8.33
CA LEU A 114 7.13 5.81 8.31
C LEU A 114 5.69 5.56 8.74
N VAL A 115 5.20 4.32 8.65
CA VAL A 115 3.77 4.02 8.83
C VAL A 115 3.48 2.88 9.80
N SER A 116 4.49 2.18 10.32
CA SER A 116 4.27 0.99 11.13
C SER A 116 3.92 1.30 12.59
N ARG A 117 4.16 2.53 13.03
CA ARG A 117 3.88 2.93 14.42
C ARG A 117 3.70 4.45 14.52
N PRO A 118 2.97 4.92 15.55
CA PRO A 118 2.80 6.36 15.76
C PRO A 118 4.12 7.03 16.15
N GLY A 119 4.27 8.28 15.75
CA GLY A 119 5.46 9.07 16.05
C GLY A 119 5.57 10.25 15.10
N PRO A 120 6.62 11.08 15.24
CA PRO A 120 6.79 12.28 14.40
C PRO A 120 6.88 11.97 12.91
N ARG A 121 7.39 10.79 12.55
CA ARG A 121 7.54 10.39 11.14
C ARG A 121 6.25 9.95 10.48
N LEU A 122 5.18 9.77 11.27
CA LEU A 122 3.89 9.35 10.75
C LEU A 122 3.31 10.33 9.73
N VAL A 123 3.51 11.64 9.96
CA VAL A 123 3.07 12.68 9.03
C VAL A 123 3.81 12.55 7.70
N ASP A 124 5.11 12.25 7.74
CA ASP A 124 5.90 12.02 6.53
C ASP A 124 5.36 10.84 5.74
N GLY A 125 5.01 9.75 6.45
CA GLY A 125 4.43 8.56 5.82
C GLY A 125 3.11 8.86 5.14
N LEU A 126 2.22 9.57 5.83
CA LEU A 126 0.92 9.97 5.28
C LEU A 126 1.09 10.82 4.02
N GLU A 127 1.99 11.80 4.07
CA GLU A 127 2.25 12.70 2.95
C GLU A 127 2.79 11.94 1.75
N GLN A 128 3.73 11.02 1.97
CA GLN A 128 4.30 10.22 0.89
C GLN A 128 3.28 9.29 0.26
N LEU A 129 2.43 8.64 1.08
CA LEU A 129 1.35 7.79 0.56
C LEU A 129 0.36 8.61 -0.28
N ALA A 130 -0.03 9.78 0.19
CA ALA A 130 -0.97 10.63 -0.53
C ALA A 130 -0.40 11.06 -1.88
N LYS A 131 0.86 11.45 -1.92
CA LYS A 131 1.54 11.84 -3.16
C LYS A 131 1.69 10.67 -4.13
N LEU A 132 1.90 9.47 -3.58
CA LEU A 132 2.04 8.26 -4.38
C LEU A 132 0.72 7.88 -5.05
N LEU A 133 -0.38 7.93 -4.28
CA LEU A 133 -1.70 7.51 -4.75
C LEU A 133 -2.39 8.60 -5.60
N HIS A 134 -2.10 9.87 -5.33
CA HIS A 134 -2.74 11.00 -5.99
C HIS A 134 -1.70 12.08 -6.35
N PRO A 135 -0.72 11.78 -7.21
CA PRO A 135 0.33 12.75 -7.55
C PRO A 135 -0.23 14.05 -8.16
N GLU A 136 -1.37 13.96 -8.85
CA GLU A 136 -2.02 15.12 -9.47
C GLU A 136 -2.48 16.16 -8.45
N LEU A 137 -2.71 15.76 -7.20
CA LEU A 137 -3.21 16.68 -6.17
C LEU A 137 -2.07 17.42 -5.45
N PHE A 138 -0.83 17.01 -5.66
CA PHE A 138 0.33 17.52 -4.92
C PHE A 138 1.44 18.07 -5.83
N GLN A 139 1.10 18.41 -7.04
CA GLN A 139 2.04 19.01 -8.00
C GLN A 139 2.36 20.46 -7.67
#